data_ab5bc97d72629d02545b0c64a48adaf4
#
_entry.id   ab5bc97d72629d02545b0c64a48adaf4
#
_cell.length_a   1.000
_cell.length_b   1.000
_cell.length_c   1.000
_cell.angle_alpha   90.00
_cell.angle_beta   90.00
_cell.angle_gamma   90.00
#
_symmetry.space_group_name_H-M   'P 1'
#
loop_
_entity.id
_entity.type
_entity.pdbx_description
1 polymer ?
#
loop_
_entity_poly.entity_id
_entity_poly.type
_entity_poly.pdbx_seq_one_letter_code
_entity_poly.pdbx_strand_id
1 'polypeptide(L)'
;GSVVTVIPDPAREGSADAAVKAAISEWTAGQANHFGTRGITVNAVAAGRGIEPGYEGMGRTPPSVSAEIARVSLFLATPAARHITGQTLHVSHGALANFR
;
A
#
# COMPACT_ATOMS: atom_id res chain seq x y z
N GLY A 1 -18.97 -1.26 2.84
CA GLY A 1 -17.85 -1.24 3.74
C GLY A 1 -16.52 -1.42 3.04
N SER A 2 -15.46 -1.25 3.75
CA SER A 2 -14.11 -1.38 3.21
C SER A 2 -13.18 -2.06 4.20
N VAL A 3 -12.24 -2.83 3.66
CA VAL A 3 -11.17 -3.45 4.42
C VAL A 3 -9.86 -2.95 3.83
N VAL A 4 -8.99 -2.42 4.67
CA VAL A 4 -7.67 -1.93 4.27
C VAL A 4 -6.63 -2.62 5.13
N THR A 5 -5.73 -3.35 4.50
CA THR A 5 -4.63 -4.03 5.18
C THR A 5 -3.34 -3.24 4.92
N VAL A 6 -2.64 -2.88 5.98
CA VAL A 6 -1.37 -2.18 5.85
C VAL A 6 -0.24 -3.19 6.01
N ILE A 7 0.64 -3.25 5.02
CA ILE A 7 1.78 -4.17 5.03
C ILE A 7 3.07 -3.39 4.80
N PRO A 8 4.18 -3.77 5.45
CA PRO A 8 5.46 -3.12 5.17
C PRO A 8 5.99 -3.53 3.80
N ASP A 9 6.59 -2.59 3.09
CA ASP A 9 7.28 -2.91 1.85
C ASP A 9 8.61 -3.59 2.19
N PRO A 10 8.95 -4.69 1.48
CA PRO A 10 10.18 -5.40 1.77
C PRO A 10 11.40 -4.58 1.38
N ALA A 11 12.47 -4.75 2.15
CA ALA A 11 13.72 -4.06 1.90
C ALA A 11 14.39 -4.52 0.60
N ARG A 12 14.16 -5.77 0.21
CA ARG A 12 14.77 -6.37 -0.98
C ARG A 12 13.94 -7.54 -1.45
N GLU A 13 14.08 -7.86 -2.72
CA GLU A 13 13.45 -9.03 -3.30
C GLU A 13 14.05 -10.32 -2.75
N GLY A 14 13.27 -11.39 -2.77
CA GLY A 14 13.70 -12.71 -2.30
C GLY A 14 13.72 -12.84 -0.79
N SER A 15 13.40 -11.79 -0.05
CA SER A 15 13.33 -11.87 1.40
C SER A 15 12.03 -12.52 1.86
N ALA A 16 12.00 -12.93 3.14
CA ALA A 16 10.77 -13.43 3.75
C ALA A 16 9.67 -12.37 3.72
N ASP A 17 10.03 -11.08 3.92
CA ASP A 17 9.08 -9.99 3.88
C ASP A 17 8.47 -9.83 2.49
N ALA A 18 9.25 -10.04 1.44
CA ALA A 18 8.76 -10.00 0.08
C ALA A 18 7.75 -11.13 -0.18
N ALA A 19 8.00 -12.29 0.35
CA ALA A 19 7.07 -13.42 0.24
C ALA A 19 5.76 -13.14 0.98
N VAL A 20 5.83 -12.54 2.16
CA VAL A 20 4.64 -12.13 2.92
C VAL A 20 3.84 -11.10 2.15
N LYS A 21 4.50 -10.09 1.58
CA LYS A 21 3.83 -9.07 0.79
C LYS A 21 3.11 -9.68 -0.42
N ALA A 22 3.78 -10.59 -1.13
CA ALA A 22 3.18 -11.26 -2.28
C ALA A 22 1.94 -12.07 -1.87
N ALA A 23 2.03 -12.79 -0.76
CA ALA A 23 0.92 -13.59 -0.25
C ALA A 23 -0.27 -12.71 0.14
N ILE A 24 -0.03 -11.61 0.82
CA ILE A 24 -1.11 -10.69 1.22
C ILE A 24 -1.73 -10.03 0.01
N SER A 25 -0.94 -9.65 -0.99
CA SER A 25 -1.45 -9.04 -2.21
C SER A 25 -2.37 -9.99 -2.97
N GLU A 26 -1.98 -11.24 -3.08
CA GLU A 26 -2.82 -12.25 -3.74
C GLU A 26 -4.07 -12.55 -2.94
N TRP A 27 -3.95 -12.68 -1.62
CA TRP A 27 -5.09 -12.87 -0.74
C TRP A 27 -6.08 -11.70 -0.88
N THR A 28 -5.57 -10.48 -0.91
CA THR A 28 -6.37 -9.26 -1.07
C THR A 28 -7.20 -9.31 -2.36
N ALA A 29 -6.58 -9.67 -3.46
CA ALA A 29 -7.28 -9.80 -4.75
C ALA A 29 -8.37 -10.87 -4.69
N GLY A 30 -8.07 -12.01 -4.07
CA GLY A 30 -9.05 -13.09 -3.91
C GLY A 30 -10.23 -12.68 -3.03
N GLN A 31 -9.96 -11.99 -1.92
CA GLN A 31 -11.02 -11.52 -1.04
C GLN A 31 -11.88 -10.43 -1.69
N ALA A 32 -11.27 -9.56 -2.49
CA ALA A 32 -12.01 -8.54 -3.22
C ALA A 32 -13.02 -9.17 -4.17
N ASN A 33 -12.62 -10.23 -4.86
CA ASN A 33 -13.52 -10.97 -5.72
C ASN A 33 -14.68 -11.61 -4.93
N HIS A 34 -14.34 -12.18 -3.78
CA HIS A 34 -15.35 -12.85 -2.93
C HIS A 34 -16.36 -11.86 -2.35
N PHE A 35 -15.91 -10.70 -1.89
CA PHE A 35 -16.78 -9.72 -1.23
C PHE A 35 -17.36 -8.66 -2.16
N GLY A 36 -16.95 -8.64 -3.42
CA GLY A 36 -17.40 -7.63 -4.38
C GLY A 36 -18.90 -7.59 -4.56
N THR A 37 -19.54 -8.75 -4.53
CA THR A 37 -21.01 -8.86 -4.67
C THR A 37 -21.75 -8.27 -3.48
N ARG A 38 -21.08 -8.05 -2.36
CA ARG A 38 -21.67 -7.46 -1.15
C ARG A 38 -21.37 -5.98 -1.02
N GLY A 39 -20.72 -5.38 -2.02
CA GLY A 39 -20.34 -3.97 -1.97
C GLY A 39 -19.22 -3.67 -0.99
N ILE A 40 -18.41 -4.66 -0.65
CA ILE A 40 -17.28 -4.50 0.25
C ILE A 40 -16.00 -4.45 -0.58
N THR A 41 -15.20 -3.40 -0.39
CA THR A 41 -13.89 -3.30 -1.03
C THR A 41 -12.82 -3.87 -0.11
N VAL A 42 -11.82 -4.52 -0.69
CA VAL A 42 -10.69 -5.09 0.05
C VAL A 42 -9.42 -4.67 -0.67
N ASN A 43 -8.61 -3.88 -0.01
CA ASN A 43 -7.37 -3.35 -0.57
C ASN A 43 -6.24 -3.50 0.44
N ALA A 44 -5.02 -3.42 -0.06
CA ALA A 44 -3.83 -3.39 0.78
C ALA A 44 -3.03 -2.12 0.48
N VAL A 45 -2.38 -1.60 1.49
CA VAL A 45 -1.46 -0.47 1.38
C VAL A 45 -0.09 -0.97 1.79
N ALA A 46 0.85 -0.96 0.85
CA ALA A 46 2.22 -1.35 1.12
C ALA A 46 3.00 -0.11 1.54
N ALA A 47 3.43 -0.11 2.79
CA ALA A 47 4.08 1.05 3.40
C ALA A 47 5.58 1.05 3.11
N GLY A 48 6.05 2.08 2.43
CA GLY A 48 7.48 2.29 2.23
C GLY A 48 8.18 2.68 3.52
N ARG A 49 9.50 2.77 3.45
CA ARG A 49 10.30 3.18 4.61
C ARG A 49 10.14 4.67 4.87
N GLY A 50 10.42 5.09 6.10
CA GLY A 50 10.33 6.48 6.49
C GLY A 50 11.29 7.40 5.73
N ILE A 51 12.49 6.89 5.39
CA ILE A 51 13.48 7.65 4.64
C ILE A 51 13.82 6.86 3.38
N GLU A 52 13.53 7.44 2.23
CA GLU A 52 13.81 6.82 0.95
C GLU A 52 15.18 7.28 0.42
N PRO A 53 15.87 6.43 -0.35
CA PRO A 53 17.12 6.85 -0.98
C PRO A 53 16.95 8.12 -1.81
N GLY A 54 17.85 9.06 -1.64
CA GLY A 54 17.82 10.32 -2.36
C GLY A 54 17.27 11.49 -1.58
N TYR A 55 16.45 11.25 -0.56
CA TYR A 55 15.91 12.36 0.24
C TYR A 55 16.97 13.05 1.09
N GLU A 56 17.95 12.30 1.59
CA GLU A 56 19.01 12.87 2.44
C GLU A 56 19.82 13.96 1.74
N GLY A 57 19.95 13.87 0.42
CA GLY A 57 20.68 14.84 -0.36
C GLY A 57 19.87 16.06 -0.77
N MET A 58 18.60 16.12 -0.43
CA MET A 58 17.72 17.19 -0.91
C MET A 58 17.62 18.36 0.07
N GLY A 59 18.24 18.28 1.21
CA GLY A 59 18.25 19.37 2.18
C GLY A 59 16.92 19.68 2.82
N ARG A 60 15.97 18.75 2.79
CA ARG A 60 14.66 18.93 3.39
C ARG A 60 14.19 17.65 4.05
N THR A 61 13.29 17.80 5.02
CA THR A 61 12.71 16.65 5.74
C THR A 61 11.68 15.97 4.85
N PRO A 62 11.78 14.65 4.65
CA PRO A 62 10.74 13.94 3.90
C PRO A 62 9.43 13.93 4.68
N PRO A 63 8.28 13.84 3.99
CA PRO A 63 7.00 13.70 4.64
C PRO A 63 6.93 12.44 5.49
N SER A 64 6.10 12.45 6.52
CA SER A 64 5.89 11.27 7.35
C SER A 64 5.17 10.17 6.54
N VAL A 65 5.79 9.00 6.47
CA VAL A 65 5.18 7.85 5.81
C VAL A 65 3.90 7.45 6.53
N SER A 66 3.88 7.51 7.86
CA SER A 66 2.68 7.18 8.63
C SER A 66 1.51 8.08 8.29
N ALA A 67 1.75 9.37 8.12
CA ALA A 67 0.71 10.32 7.72
C ALA A 67 0.17 10.01 6.32
N GLU A 68 1.04 9.65 5.39
CA GLU A 68 0.62 9.30 4.03
C GLU A 68 -0.18 7.99 4.01
N ILE A 69 0.23 7.00 4.78
CA ILE A 69 -0.51 5.76 4.92
C ILE A 69 -1.91 6.03 5.45
N ALA A 70 -2.02 6.90 6.47
CA ALA A 70 -3.31 7.26 7.03
C ALA A 70 -4.22 7.93 5.99
N ARG A 71 -3.68 8.85 5.20
CA ARG A 71 -4.46 9.53 4.15
C ARG A 71 -4.95 8.57 3.09
N VAL A 72 -4.09 7.69 2.61
CA VAL A 72 -4.46 6.69 1.60
C VAL A 72 -5.51 5.73 2.16
N SER A 73 -5.31 5.27 3.38
CA SER A 73 -6.25 4.34 4.03
C SER A 73 -7.62 4.99 4.22
N LEU A 74 -7.65 6.25 4.66
CA LEU A 74 -8.89 7.00 4.80
C LEU A 74 -9.59 7.18 3.46
N PHE A 75 -8.85 7.51 2.41
CA PHE A 75 -9.42 7.65 1.07
C PHE A 75 -10.08 6.35 0.63
N LEU A 76 -9.40 5.21 0.82
CA LEU A 76 -9.94 3.91 0.44
C LEU A 76 -11.20 3.53 1.20
N ALA A 77 -11.43 4.13 2.36
CA ALA A 77 -12.63 3.91 3.16
C ALA A 77 -13.78 4.85 2.79
N THR A 78 -13.56 5.79 1.87
CA THR A 78 -14.59 6.75 1.48
C THR A 78 -15.43 6.24 0.30
N PRO A 79 -16.64 6.78 0.10
CA PRO A 79 -17.44 6.45 -1.08
C PRO A 79 -16.76 6.79 -2.40
N ALA A 80 -15.83 7.74 -2.41
CA ALA A 80 -15.08 8.08 -3.62
C ALA A 80 -14.24 6.92 -4.14
N ALA A 81 -13.85 6.02 -3.27
CA ALA A 81 -13.04 4.85 -3.62
C ALA A 81 -13.88 3.57 -3.79
N ARG A 82 -15.19 3.68 -3.90
CA ARG A 82 -16.10 2.51 -3.92
C ARG A 82 -15.85 1.53 -5.05
N HIS A 83 -15.16 1.95 -6.09
CA HIS A 83 -14.82 1.09 -7.23
C HIS A 83 -13.37 0.64 -7.23
N ILE A 84 -12.63 0.96 -6.17
CA ILE A 84 -11.24 0.50 -6.01
C ILE A 84 -11.28 -0.71 -5.08
N THR A 85 -10.90 -1.86 -5.61
CA THR A 85 -10.87 -3.08 -4.82
C THR A 85 -9.87 -4.08 -5.43
N GLY A 86 -9.31 -4.93 -4.59
CA GLY A 86 -8.35 -5.94 -5.03
C GLY A 86 -6.96 -5.38 -5.31
N GLN A 87 -6.68 -4.15 -4.90
CA GLN A 87 -5.44 -3.46 -5.23
C GLN A 87 -4.47 -3.44 -4.06
N THR A 88 -3.20 -3.45 -4.39
CA THR A 88 -2.13 -3.16 -3.42
C THR A 88 -1.49 -1.85 -3.85
N LEU A 89 -1.67 -0.82 -3.04
CA LEU A 89 -1.16 0.52 -3.33
C LEU A 89 0.15 0.73 -2.58
N HIS A 90 1.16 1.18 -3.30
CA HIS A 90 2.47 1.46 -2.71
C HIS A 90 2.54 2.93 -2.27
N VAL A 91 2.80 3.14 -0.99
CA VAL A 91 2.99 4.47 -0.43
C VAL A 91 4.47 4.64 -0.14
N SER A 92 5.14 5.39 -0.99
CA SER A 92 6.57 5.69 -0.86
C SER A 92 6.79 7.11 -1.37
N HIS A 93 7.97 7.63 -1.18
CA HIS A 93 8.30 8.98 -1.62
C HIS A 93 8.90 8.98 -3.04
N GLY A 94 8.45 8.06 -3.87
CA GLY A 94 8.87 7.97 -5.27
C GLY A 94 10.05 7.06 -5.52
N ALA A 95 10.64 6.48 -4.49
CA ALA A 95 11.82 5.62 -4.64
C ALA A 95 11.56 4.42 -5.54
N LEU A 96 10.37 3.83 -5.47
CA LEU A 96 10.02 2.64 -6.25
C LEU A 96 9.57 2.98 -7.67
N ALA A 97 9.31 4.23 -7.97
CA ALA A 97 8.81 4.62 -9.29
C ALA A 97 9.81 4.33 -10.42
N ASN A 98 11.08 4.27 -10.08
CA ASN A 98 12.15 4.05 -11.05
C ASN A 98 12.49 2.58 -11.29
N PHE A 99 11.79 1.66 -10.64
CA PHE A 99 12.07 0.22 -10.70
C PHE A 99 11.02 -0.57 -11.44
N ARG A 100 10.37 0.05 -12.36
CA ARG A 100 9.34 -0.60 -13.16
C ARG A 100 9.91 -1.26 -14.40
#